data_38eec8a833f35727c3f477018b6255a5
#
_entry.id   38eec8a833f35727c3f477018b6255a5
#
_cell.length_a   1.000
_cell.length_b   1.000
_cell.length_c   1.000
_cell.angle_alpha   90.00
_cell.angle_beta   90.00
_cell.angle_gamma   90.00
#
_symmetry.space_group_name_H-M   'P 1'
#
loop_
_entity.id
_entity.type
_entity.pdbx_description
1 polymer ?
#
loop_
_entity_poly.entity_id
_entity_poly.type
_entity_poly.pdbx_seq_one_letter_code
_entity_poly.pdbx_strand_id
1 'polypeptide(L)'
;MKDCCNSTTKDKKCVRKTDKKEFSLPRKYSKKYCLSNKKKGFTQRSSCAPYKGCKTQKGGKKTFLYNPDDPKKSFDVYIDKNPKDTIPIKYTTIDDVKKTIRKLERLYRQKKYPHKRIFQVAMILYVRLKVLKTKKMAHYKLAERYFKFIKNRTKSKTFKERASLKFKF
;
A
#
# COMPACT_ATOMS: atom_id res chain seq x y z
N MET A 1 33.14 14.10 23.44
CA MET A 1 32.63 12.70 23.50
C MET A 1 31.93 12.36 22.19
N LYS A 2 32.18 11.16 21.62
CA LYS A 2 31.63 10.80 20.33
C LYS A 2 30.13 10.41 20.41
N ASP A 3 29.38 10.65 19.32
CA ASP A 3 28.03 10.15 19.16
C ASP A 3 28.01 8.60 19.13
N CYS A 4 27.09 7.98 19.87
CA CYS A 4 26.95 6.52 19.91
C CYS A 4 26.77 5.89 18.52
N CYS A 5 26.20 6.63 17.56
CA CYS A 5 26.06 6.15 16.19
C CYS A 5 27.41 6.04 15.46
N ASN A 6 28.41 6.81 15.87
CA ASN A 6 29.76 6.84 15.29
C ASN A 6 30.81 6.20 16.20
N SER A 7 30.40 5.64 17.36
CA SER A 7 31.31 4.98 18.28
C SER A 7 31.87 3.68 17.69
N THR A 8 33.14 3.42 18.04
CA THR A 8 33.89 2.21 17.69
C THR A 8 34.08 1.33 18.92
N THR A 9 34.65 0.14 18.74
CA THR A 9 34.98 -0.79 19.83
C THR A 9 36.05 -0.27 20.79
N LYS A 10 36.82 0.73 20.39
CA LYS A 10 37.86 1.37 21.20
C LYS A 10 37.33 2.46 22.15
N ASP A 11 36.12 2.96 21.91
CA ASP A 11 35.56 4.05 22.71
C ASP A 11 34.96 3.48 24.01
N LYS A 12 35.33 4.08 25.16
CA LYS A 12 34.84 3.66 26.50
C LYS A 12 33.47 4.27 26.84
N LYS A 13 33.12 5.40 26.26
CA LYS A 13 31.84 6.11 26.47
C LYS A 13 31.37 6.75 25.17
N CYS A 14 30.04 6.92 25.04
CA CYS A 14 29.41 7.66 23.96
C CYS A 14 28.18 8.42 24.42
N VAL A 15 27.77 9.44 23.67
CA VAL A 15 26.58 10.25 23.93
C VAL A 15 25.51 9.97 22.88
N ARG A 16 24.28 9.69 23.31
CA ARG A 16 23.17 9.50 22.38
C ARG A 16 22.71 10.85 21.82
N LYS A 17 22.57 10.93 20.50
CA LYS A 17 22.26 12.18 19.80
C LYS A 17 20.89 12.77 20.19
N THR A 18 19.91 11.94 20.49
CA THR A 18 18.52 12.34 20.69
C THR A 18 18.27 13.08 21.99
N ASP A 19 18.90 12.65 23.11
CA ASP A 19 18.64 13.15 24.46
C ASP A 19 19.91 13.47 25.24
N LYS A 20 21.05 13.48 24.55
CA LYS A 20 22.37 13.77 25.11
C LYS A 20 22.78 12.87 26.29
N LYS A 21 22.14 11.73 26.45
CA LYS A 21 22.43 10.79 27.51
C LYS A 21 23.72 10.02 27.24
N GLU A 22 24.55 9.90 28.28
CA GLU A 22 25.84 9.18 28.23
C GLU A 22 25.64 7.68 28.46
N PHE A 23 26.44 6.87 27.79
CA PHE A 23 26.45 5.42 27.91
C PHE A 23 27.86 4.89 27.91
N SER A 24 28.14 3.92 28.82
CA SER A 24 29.40 3.18 28.86
C SER A 24 29.44 2.13 27.74
N LEU A 25 30.64 1.94 27.18
CA LEU A 25 30.96 0.93 26.17
C LEU A 25 32.07 0.02 26.70
N PRO A 26 32.18 -1.23 26.25
CA PRO A 26 31.30 -1.92 25.29
C PRO A 26 29.95 -2.31 25.90
N ARG A 27 28.93 -2.45 25.06
CA ARG A 27 27.62 -2.97 25.47
C ARG A 27 27.57 -4.49 25.28
N LYS A 28 26.66 -5.17 26.03
CA LYS A 28 26.47 -6.62 25.95
C LYS A 28 26.14 -7.10 24.51
N TYR A 29 25.43 -6.29 23.75
CA TYR A 29 25.10 -6.58 22.35
C TYR A 29 25.78 -5.58 21.41
N SER A 30 26.29 -6.09 20.28
CA SER A 30 26.97 -5.27 19.29
C SER A 30 26.02 -4.25 18.63
N LYS A 31 26.58 -3.14 18.15
CA LYS A 31 25.83 -2.13 17.39
C LYS A 31 25.11 -2.74 16.18
N LYS A 32 25.76 -3.65 15.42
CA LYS A 32 25.16 -4.36 14.28
C LYS A 32 23.92 -5.17 14.70
N TYR A 33 23.99 -5.88 15.83
CA TYR A 33 22.85 -6.60 16.38
C TYR A 33 21.74 -5.63 16.80
N CYS A 34 22.08 -4.55 17.47
CA CYS A 34 21.09 -3.57 17.95
C CYS A 34 20.34 -2.87 16.83
N LEU A 35 20.96 -2.67 15.68
CA LEU A 35 20.37 -2.06 14.48
C LEU A 35 19.62 -3.05 13.58
N SER A 36 19.68 -4.36 13.88
CA SER A 36 18.92 -5.36 13.12
C SER A 36 17.41 -5.29 13.42
N ASN A 37 16.59 -5.71 12.46
CA ASN A 37 15.12 -5.74 12.59
C ASN A 37 14.58 -6.91 13.43
N LYS A 38 15.43 -7.65 14.15
CA LYS A 38 15.00 -8.75 15.02
C LYS A 38 14.19 -8.22 16.19
N LYS A 39 13.13 -8.93 16.58
CA LYS A 39 12.39 -8.65 17.81
C LYS A 39 13.34 -8.78 19.00
N LYS A 40 13.35 -7.79 19.87
CA LYS A 40 14.26 -7.69 21.01
C LYS A 40 13.46 -7.74 22.31
N GLY A 41 13.86 -8.62 23.23
CA GLY A 41 13.37 -8.66 24.61
C GLY A 41 13.84 -7.46 25.45
N PHE A 42 13.37 -7.36 26.69
CA PHE A 42 13.66 -6.23 27.60
C PHE A 42 15.17 -5.97 27.79
N THR A 43 15.93 -7.00 28.16
CA THR A 43 17.39 -6.91 28.39
C THR A 43 18.15 -6.47 27.12
N GLN A 44 17.72 -6.96 25.97
CA GLN A 44 18.32 -6.59 24.68
C GLN A 44 18.04 -5.12 24.33
N ARG A 45 16.80 -4.65 24.57
CA ARG A 45 16.41 -3.24 24.36
C ARG A 45 17.20 -2.31 25.25
N SER A 46 17.38 -2.66 26.52
CA SER A 46 18.18 -1.89 27.48
C SER A 46 19.65 -1.78 27.01
N SER A 47 20.27 -2.89 26.61
CA SER A 47 21.65 -2.88 26.11
C SER A 47 21.78 -2.10 24.78
N CYS A 48 20.74 -2.08 23.95
CA CYS A 48 20.72 -1.35 22.69
C CYS A 48 20.29 0.12 22.82
N ALA A 49 19.97 0.60 24.02
CA ALA A 49 19.54 1.98 24.26
C ALA A 49 20.48 3.07 23.67
N PRO A 50 21.82 2.93 23.70
CA PRO A 50 22.73 3.91 23.09
C PRO A 50 22.50 4.13 21.59
N TYR A 51 22.11 3.08 20.88
CA TYR A 51 21.93 3.06 19.41
C TYR A 51 20.51 3.38 18.95
N LYS A 52 19.62 3.76 19.88
CA LYS A 52 18.26 4.20 19.55
C LYS A 52 18.35 5.51 18.74
N GLY A 53 17.76 5.52 17.54
CA GLY A 53 17.84 6.66 16.63
C GLY A 53 19.04 6.67 15.69
N CYS A 54 20.00 5.73 15.83
CA CYS A 54 21.00 5.51 14.80
C CYS A 54 20.34 4.94 13.55
N LYS A 55 20.59 5.56 12.39
CA LYS A 55 20.04 5.07 11.12
C LYS A 55 20.64 3.69 10.82
N THR A 56 19.80 2.69 10.66
CA THR A 56 20.17 1.49 9.93
C THR A 56 20.50 1.93 8.50
N GLN A 57 21.65 1.54 7.96
CA GLN A 57 22.06 1.92 6.59
C GLN A 57 21.11 1.43 5.48
N LYS A 58 20.00 0.77 5.84
CA LYS A 58 18.90 0.40 4.98
C LYS A 58 17.59 1.02 5.48
N GLY A 59 17.59 2.30 5.74
CA GLY A 59 16.35 3.06 5.72
C GLY A 59 15.94 3.14 4.25
N GLY A 60 14.91 2.40 3.86
CA GLY A 60 14.29 2.59 2.55
C GLY A 60 14.05 4.10 2.35
N LYS A 61 14.35 4.62 1.15
CA LYS A 61 14.05 6.01 0.81
C LYS A 61 12.60 6.27 1.24
N LYS A 62 12.38 7.24 2.13
CA LYS A 62 11.03 7.73 2.40
C LYS A 62 10.54 8.32 1.09
N THR A 63 9.73 7.57 0.37
CA THR A 63 9.02 8.08 -0.79
C THR A 63 7.93 8.99 -0.25
N PHE A 64 8.06 10.28 -0.48
CA PHE A 64 6.99 11.22 -0.18
C PHE A 64 5.83 10.94 -1.14
N LEU A 65 4.61 10.88 -0.60
CA LEU A 65 3.39 10.72 -1.40
C LEU A 65 3.18 11.94 -2.31
N TYR A 66 3.59 13.10 -1.87
CA TYR A 66 3.58 14.34 -2.63
C TYR A 66 4.98 14.98 -2.59
N ASN A 67 5.51 15.36 -3.75
CA ASN A 67 6.74 16.12 -3.87
C ASN A 67 6.38 17.51 -4.42
N PRO A 68 6.46 18.58 -3.59
CA PRO A 68 6.15 19.93 -4.04
C PRO A 68 7.13 20.46 -5.09
N ASP A 69 8.39 19.98 -5.07
CA ASP A 69 9.46 20.44 -5.97
C ASP A 69 9.41 19.76 -7.34
N ASP A 70 8.82 18.56 -7.42
CA ASP A 70 8.66 17.80 -8.66
C ASP A 70 7.36 16.99 -8.61
N PRO A 71 6.24 17.55 -9.08
CA PRO A 71 4.95 16.86 -9.11
C PRO A 71 4.96 15.55 -9.90
N LYS A 72 5.86 15.39 -10.89
CA LYS A 72 6.01 14.15 -11.67
C LYS A 72 6.61 13.00 -10.85
N LYS A 73 7.34 13.31 -9.78
CA LYS A 73 7.87 12.34 -8.82
C LYS A 73 6.94 12.12 -7.62
N SER A 74 5.78 12.77 -7.61
CA SER A 74 4.74 12.52 -6.62
C SER A 74 4.10 11.16 -6.87
N PHE A 75 3.82 10.44 -5.78
CA PHE A 75 3.13 9.15 -5.84
C PHE A 75 1.69 9.32 -5.37
N ASP A 76 0.74 8.85 -6.17
CA ASP A 76 -0.64 8.70 -5.73
C ASP A 76 -0.71 7.60 -4.65
N VAL A 77 -1.53 7.81 -3.64
CA VAL A 77 -1.82 6.83 -2.57
C VAL A 77 -2.32 5.49 -3.14
N TYR A 78 -2.83 5.51 -4.36
CA TYR A 78 -3.37 4.36 -5.08
C TYR A 78 -2.39 3.74 -6.08
N ILE A 79 -1.08 3.93 -5.91
CA ILE A 79 -0.10 3.26 -6.78
C ILE A 79 -0.27 1.75 -6.67
N ASP A 80 -0.55 1.16 -7.80
CA ASP A 80 -0.53 -0.29 -7.97
C ASP A 80 0.93 -0.75 -7.92
N LYS A 81 1.33 -1.35 -6.79
CA LYS A 81 2.68 -1.87 -6.59
C LYS A 81 3.03 -3.02 -7.53
N ASN A 82 2.04 -3.61 -8.19
CA ASN A 82 2.22 -4.64 -9.20
C ASN A 82 1.52 -4.26 -10.52
N PRO A 83 2.13 -3.41 -11.35
CA PRO A 83 1.52 -2.96 -12.61
C PRO A 83 1.21 -4.11 -13.59
N LYS A 84 1.85 -5.27 -13.45
CA LYS A 84 1.57 -6.47 -14.25
C LYS A 84 0.18 -7.07 -13.97
N ASP A 85 -0.40 -6.79 -12.80
CA ASP A 85 -1.73 -7.24 -12.37
C ASP A 85 -2.83 -6.19 -12.61
N THR A 86 -2.49 -5.07 -13.23
CA THR A 86 -3.43 -3.97 -13.45
C THR A 86 -4.46 -4.32 -14.52
N ILE A 87 -5.74 -4.18 -14.19
CA ILE A 87 -6.83 -4.26 -15.15
C ILE A 87 -7.14 -2.83 -15.63
N PRO A 88 -6.73 -2.43 -16.84
CA PRO A 88 -6.99 -1.10 -17.35
C PRO A 88 -8.49 -0.87 -17.55
N ILE A 89 -8.99 0.25 -17.02
CA ILE A 89 -10.38 0.68 -17.14
C ILE A 89 -10.46 1.93 -18.01
N LYS A 90 -11.46 1.98 -18.89
CA LYS A 90 -11.82 3.17 -19.68
C LYS A 90 -13.22 3.62 -19.31
N TYR A 91 -13.46 4.90 -19.21
CA TYR A 91 -14.76 5.50 -18.84
C TYR A 91 -14.98 6.89 -19.46
N THR A 92 -14.33 7.15 -20.60
CA THR A 92 -14.44 8.41 -21.31
C THR A 92 -15.84 8.55 -21.94
N THR A 93 -16.30 7.51 -22.60
CA THR A 93 -17.65 7.42 -23.19
C THR A 93 -18.49 6.40 -22.42
N ILE A 94 -19.82 6.42 -22.62
CA ILE A 94 -20.72 5.42 -22.01
C ILE A 94 -20.40 4.01 -22.52
N ASP A 95 -19.97 3.88 -23.78
CA ASP A 95 -19.57 2.60 -24.36
C ASP A 95 -18.25 2.09 -23.79
N ASP A 96 -17.33 2.97 -23.41
CA ASP A 96 -16.14 2.58 -22.67
C ASP A 96 -16.50 1.95 -21.32
N VAL A 97 -17.47 2.53 -20.61
CA VAL A 97 -17.96 1.96 -19.35
C VAL A 97 -18.56 0.58 -19.58
N LYS A 98 -19.42 0.43 -20.62
CA LYS A 98 -19.99 -0.87 -20.99
C LYS A 98 -18.93 -1.89 -21.37
N LYS A 99 -17.94 -1.50 -22.20
CA LYS A 99 -16.80 -2.35 -22.58
C LYS A 99 -15.97 -2.76 -21.36
N THR A 100 -15.71 -1.84 -20.43
CA THR A 100 -15.02 -2.12 -19.18
C THR A 100 -15.77 -3.15 -18.34
N ILE A 101 -17.08 -2.99 -18.16
CA ILE A 101 -17.92 -3.93 -17.41
C ILE A 101 -17.90 -5.32 -18.08
N ARG A 102 -18.10 -5.40 -19.42
CA ARG A 102 -18.02 -6.69 -20.16
C ARG A 102 -16.66 -7.36 -20.00
N LYS A 103 -15.57 -6.58 -20.02
CA LYS A 103 -14.21 -7.07 -19.79
C LYS A 103 -14.07 -7.69 -18.38
N LEU A 104 -14.54 -7.00 -17.34
CA LEU A 104 -14.48 -7.49 -15.95
C LEU A 104 -15.26 -8.79 -15.78
N GLU A 105 -16.48 -8.87 -16.35
CA GLU A 105 -17.31 -10.08 -16.31
C GLU A 105 -16.65 -11.25 -17.04
N ARG A 106 -16.04 -11.00 -18.21
CA ARG A 106 -15.29 -12.02 -18.96
C ARG A 106 -14.10 -12.55 -18.16
N LEU A 107 -13.26 -11.66 -17.61
CA LEU A 107 -12.09 -12.02 -16.82
C LEU A 107 -12.47 -12.84 -15.58
N TYR A 108 -13.61 -12.50 -14.96
CA TYR A 108 -14.13 -13.26 -13.82
C TYR A 108 -14.57 -14.68 -14.25
N ARG A 109 -15.35 -14.82 -15.30
CA ARG A 109 -15.83 -16.13 -15.79
C ARG A 109 -14.70 -17.03 -16.25
N GLN A 110 -13.65 -16.45 -16.84
CA GLN A 110 -12.43 -17.16 -17.22
C GLN A 110 -11.56 -17.54 -16.01
N LYS A 111 -11.98 -17.24 -14.77
CA LYS A 111 -11.22 -17.44 -13.55
C LYS A 111 -9.82 -16.77 -13.54
N LYS A 112 -9.59 -15.80 -14.45
CA LYS A 112 -8.32 -15.09 -14.54
C LYS A 112 -8.06 -14.20 -13.33
N TYR A 113 -9.12 -13.67 -12.72
CA TYR A 113 -9.05 -12.88 -11.49
C TYR A 113 -10.10 -13.33 -10.48
N PRO A 114 -9.76 -13.34 -9.18
CA PRO A 114 -10.71 -13.66 -8.12
C PRO A 114 -11.79 -12.58 -8.00
N HIS A 115 -12.94 -12.92 -7.44
CA HIS A 115 -14.07 -11.99 -7.23
C HIS A 115 -13.62 -10.72 -6.47
N LYS A 116 -12.73 -10.86 -5.49
CA LYS A 116 -12.18 -9.73 -4.72
C LYS A 116 -11.53 -8.69 -5.63
N ARG A 117 -10.74 -9.12 -6.63
CA ARG A 117 -10.07 -8.20 -7.56
C ARG A 117 -11.07 -7.50 -8.48
N ILE A 118 -12.04 -8.24 -9.00
CA ILE A 118 -13.13 -7.65 -9.81
C ILE A 118 -13.94 -6.63 -9.02
N PHE A 119 -14.25 -6.93 -7.75
CA PHE A 119 -14.93 -6.00 -6.85
C PHE A 119 -14.15 -4.71 -6.64
N GLN A 120 -12.83 -4.80 -6.39
CA GLN A 120 -11.96 -3.63 -6.23
C GLN A 120 -11.97 -2.73 -7.47
N VAL A 121 -11.85 -3.32 -8.65
CA VAL A 121 -11.85 -2.55 -9.91
C VAL A 121 -13.22 -1.93 -10.19
N ALA A 122 -14.31 -2.63 -9.91
CA ALA A 122 -15.66 -2.08 -10.01
C ALA A 122 -15.89 -0.91 -9.04
N MET A 123 -15.34 -1.01 -7.82
CA MET A 123 -15.39 0.07 -6.84
C MET A 123 -14.60 1.30 -7.32
N ILE A 124 -13.40 1.11 -7.87
CA ILE A 124 -12.59 2.21 -8.43
C ILE A 124 -13.34 2.90 -9.55
N LEU A 125 -13.95 2.15 -10.48
CA LEU A 125 -14.75 2.70 -11.57
C LEU A 125 -15.92 3.55 -11.02
N TYR A 126 -16.66 3.03 -10.04
CA TYR A 126 -17.75 3.73 -9.37
C TYR A 126 -17.29 5.02 -8.69
N VAL A 127 -16.21 4.97 -7.88
CA VAL A 127 -15.70 6.13 -7.14
C VAL A 127 -15.22 7.23 -8.10
N ARG A 128 -14.49 6.88 -9.15
CA ARG A 128 -14.05 7.86 -10.17
C ARG A 128 -15.22 8.53 -10.88
N LEU A 129 -16.25 7.79 -11.24
CA LEU A 129 -17.43 8.34 -11.90
C LEU A 129 -18.35 9.10 -10.94
N LYS A 130 -18.31 8.77 -9.63
CA LYS A 130 -19.03 9.54 -8.60
C LYS A 130 -18.53 10.99 -8.51
N VAL A 131 -17.20 11.20 -8.60
CA VAL A 131 -16.60 12.56 -8.65
C VAL A 131 -17.05 13.30 -9.92
N LEU A 132 -17.29 12.59 -11.01
CA LEU A 132 -17.72 13.17 -12.29
C LEU A 132 -19.23 13.16 -12.46
N LYS A 133 -20.01 12.92 -11.42
CA LYS A 133 -21.48 12.73 -11.46
C LYS A 133 -22.20 13.84 -12.19
N THR A 134 -21.85 15.11 -11.92
CA THR A 134 -22.48 16.29 -12.54
C THR A 134 -22.28 16.33 -14.05
N LYS A 135 -21.08 15.98 -14.53
CA LYS A 135 -20.72 16.01 -15.96
C LYS A 135 -21.06 14.73 -16.71
N LYS A 136 -21.14 13.58 -16.02
CA LYS A 136 -21.28 12.23 -16.61
C LYS A 136 -22.30 11.39 -15.86
N MET A 137 -23.52 11.91 -15.68
CA MET A 137 -24.58 11.25 -14.91
C MET A 137 -24.91 9.83 -15.42
N ALA A 138 -25.03 9.63 -16.73
CA ALA A 138 -25.35 8.32 -17.31
C ALA A 138 -24.24 7.29 -17.02
N HIS A 139 -22.97 7.70 -17.12
CA HIS A 139 -21.80 6.86 -16.80
C HIS A 139 -21.81 6.47 -15.32
N TYR A 140 -22.06 7.45 -14.44
CA TYR A 140 -22.17 7.23 -13.00
C TYR A 140 -23.29 6.22 -12.68
N LYS A 141 -24.52 6.44 -13.18
CA LYS A 141 -25.65 5.54 -12.94
C LYS A 141 -25.35 4.10 -13.36
N LEU A 142 -24.71 3.90 -14.52
CA LEU A 142 -24.32 2.58 -15.00
C LEU A 142 -23.27 1.92 -14.09
N ALA A 143 -22.24 2.67 -13.69
CA ALA A 143 -21.20 2.16 -12.79
C ALA A 143 -21.77 1.85 -11.40
N GLU A 144 -22.68 2.66 -10.88
CA GLU A 144 -23.38 2.44 -9.62
C GLU A 144 -24.20 1.15 -9.64
N ARG A 145 -25.00 0.94 -10.72
CA ARG A 145 -25.77 -0.30 -10.91
C ARG A 145 -24.85 -1.53 -10.94
N TYR A 146 -23.72 -1.43 -11.66
CA TYR A 146 -22.75 -2.52 -11.72
C TYR A 146 -22.10 -2.77 -10.37
N PHE A 147 -21.71 -1.72 -9.64
CA PHE A 147 -21.13 -1.87 -8.30
C PHE A 147 -22.12 -2.50 -7.31
N LYS A 148 -23.40 -2.09 -7.32
CA LYS A 148 -24.46 -2.72 -6.52
C LYS A 148 -24.63 -4.21 -6.86
N PHE A 149 -24.60 -4.54 -8.15
CA PHE A 149 -24.65 -5.94 -8.62
C PHE A 149 -23.47 -6.77 -8.08
N ILE A 150 -22.24 -6.26 -8.20
CA ILE A 150 -21.05 -6.96 -7.68
C ILE A 150 -21.10 -7.10 -6.15
N LYS A 151 -21.59 -6.07 -5.44
CA LYS A 151 -21.81 -6.13 -3.98
C LYS A 151 -22.79 -7.24 -3.61
N ASN A 152 -23.89 -7.37 -4.33
CA ASN A 152 -24.85 -8.46 -4.11
C ASN A 152 -24.26 -9.83 -4.42
N ARG A 153 -23.48 -9.95 -5.52
CA ARG A 153 -22.75 -11.18 -5.87
C ARG A 153 -21.80 -11.64 -4.75
N THR A 154 -21.28 -10.73 -3.93
CA THR A 154 -20.40 -11.07 -2.78
C THR A 154 -21.13 -11.93 -1.74
N LYS A 155 -22.45 -11.85 -1.64
CA LYS A 155 -23.26 -12.65 -0.71
C LYS A 155 -23.26 -14.15 -1.06
N SER A 156 -23.08 -14.52 -2.32
CA SER A 156 -22.93 -15.91 -2.74
C SER A 156 -21.59 -16.47 -2.28
N LYS A 157 -21.56 -17.72 -1.82
CA LYS A 157 -20.35 -18.34 -1.26
C LYS A 157 -19.48 -18.98 -2.32
N THR A 158 -20.09 -19.67 -3.29
CA THR A 158 -19.36 -20.46 -4.28
C THR A 158 -19.10 -19.70 -5.59
N PHE A 159 -18.11 -20.16 -6.35
CA PHE A 159 -17.83 -19.62 -7.68
C PHE A 159 -19.01 -19.88 -8.64
N LYS A 160 -19.62 -21.08 -8.59
CA LYS A 160 -20.74 -21.46 -9.47
C LYS A 160 -21.94 -20.51 -9.29
N GLU A 161 -22.36 -20.28 -8.05
CA GLU A 161 -23.43 -19.32 -7.72
C GLU A 161 -23.11 -17.90 -8.22
N ARG A 162 -21.88 -17.42 -7.98
CA ARG A 162 -21.45 -16.09 -8.42
C ARG A 162 -21.40 -15.97 -9.94
N ALA A 163 -20.97 -17.01 -10.65
CA ALA A 163 -20.85 -17.02 -12.10
C ALA A 163 -22.21 -17.13 -12.80
N SER A 164 -23.24 -17.73 -12.16
CA SER A 164 -24.60 -17.79 -12.68
C SER A 164 -25.27 -16.42 -12.73
N LEU A 165 -24.89 -15.49 -11.82
CA LEU A 165 -25.40 -14.14 -11.79
C LEU A 165 -24.83 -13.34 -12.97
N LYS A 166 -25.70 -12.82 -13.84
CA LYS A 166 -25.35 -12.04 -15.02
C LYS A 166 -25.78 -10.58 -14.83
N PHE A 167 -24.88 -9.64 -15.10
CA PHE A 167 -25.24 -8.22 -15.15
C PHE A 167 -25.98 -7.92 -16.44
N LYS A 168 -27.14 -7.24 -16.33
CA LYS A 168 -27.92 -6.73 -17.45
C LYS A 168 -27.70 -5.23 -17.58
N PHE A 169 -27.41 -4.76 -18.80
CA PHE A 169 -27.13 -3.34 -19.08
C PHE A 169 -28.38 -2.48 -19.07
#